data_04c883dbbf99338d22d1d58396aec50f
#
_entry.id   04c883dbbf99338d22d1d58396aec50f
#
_cell.length_a   1.000
_cell.length_b   1.000
_cell.length_c   1.000
_cell.angle_alpha   90.00
_cell.angle_beta   90.00
_cell.angle_gamma   90.00
#
_symmetry.space_group_name_H-M   'P 1'
#
loop_
_entity.id
_entity.type
_entity.pdbx_description
1 polymer ?
#
loop_
_entity_poly.entity_id
_entity_poly.type
_entity_poly.pdbx_seq_one_letter_code
_entity_poly.pdbx_strand_id
1 'polypeptide(L)'
;LYETLLDHELDEDSAVADVEKDLNAKPADSTSSTDESAGTIGIDLSAVKDAVGEVDPDEEETPELESWSDDPVRMYLTQMGEIPLLTRQEEINLARRIETTRTAFRRRLLACDFVIRAAYKVLSRVHRGELPFDRTVQVSVTDRLEKEQILGRLPHNLKTLEILLERNEEDYRVATSKSIKMSQRRAAWARLAQRRRRAVMLIEELGLRTQRIEPMIAALEDFNERVGELQAQLKQMKKNRASLSERKPLLIEYRNILRITQETPTSLRNRVQFLQGIYSRYQRAKRGLSEGNLRLVVSIAKKYRNRGLSFLDLIQEGNAGLMRAVDKFEYRRGFKFCTYATWWIRQAITRAVADQSRTIRIPVHMVETMSRVRNVSRALLQRLGREPTIEETAKAAECSVDEARRVLAMSRYPISLDRPVGNSEDSHFGDLLPDSGAESPAIGAAQEMLRTRITQVLKTLSYREREIIKLRYGLGDGYSYTLEEVGHIFKVTRERIRQIEAKAVRKLQQPSRSQELSGFLD
;
A
#
# COMPACT_ATOMS: atom_id res chain seq x y z
N LEU A 1 8.07 -20.33 4.77
CA LEU A 1 6.67 -20.14 5.22
C LEU A 1 6.53 -19.15 6.38
N TYR A 2 7.49 -19.08 7.33
CA TYR A 2 7.50 -18.07 8.40
C TYR A 2 7.94 -16.69 7.91
N GLU A 3 8.88 -16.64 6.98
CA GLU A 3 9.41 -15.39 6.43
C GLU A 3 8.45 -14.77 5.42
N THR A 4 7.84 -15.56 4.56
CA THR A 4 6.86 -15.10 3.57
C THR A 4 5.56 -14.55 4.15
N LEU A 5 5.11 -15.05 5.32
CA LEU A 5 3.92 -14.52 6.01
C LEU A 5 4.18 -13.24 6.79
N LEU A 6 5.44 -12.92 7.10
CA LEU A 6 5.81 -11.73 7.86
C LEU A 6 6.16 -10.53 6.97
N ASP A 7 6.61 -10.76 5.74
CA ASP A 7 7.06 -9.70 4.84
C ASP A 7 5.91 -9.04 4.04
N HIS A 8 4.78 -9.72 3.84
CA HIS A 8 3.64 -9.19 3.06
C HIS A 8 2.86 -8.03 3.72
N GLU A 9 3.03 -7.82 5.04
CA GLU A 9 2.28 -6.78 5.77
C GLU A 9 3.09 -5.52 6.13
N LEU A 10 4.35 -5.43 5.69
CA LEU A 10 5.22 -4.31 6.08
C LEU A 10 4.90 -3.00 5.36
N ASP A 11 4.27 -3.05 4.19
CA ASP A 11 4.04 -1.87 3.34
C ASP A 11 2.75 -1.09 3.66
N GLU A 12 1.73 -1.74 4.24
CA GLU A 12 0.44 -1.07 4.54
C GLU A 12 0.42 -0.28 5.86
N ASP A 13 1.28 -0.63 6.83
CA ASP A 13 1.23 -0.05 8.18
C ASP A 13 2.04 1.26 8.36
N SER A 14 2.79 1.73 7.35
CA SER A 14 3.63 2.93 7.49
C SER A 14 2.84 4.21 7.76
N ALA A 15 1.64 4.28 7.24
CA ALA A 15 0.78 5.45 7.34
C ALA A 15 -0.07 5.52 8.64
N VAL A 16 -0.15 4.43 9.38
CA VAL A 16 -1.00 4.34 10.59
C VAL A 16 -0.22 4.69 11.87
N ALA A 17 1.11 4.54 11.86
CA ALA A 17 1.94 4.77 13.05
C ALA A 17 2.07 6.25 13.45
N ASP A 18 2.02 7.18 12.49
CA ASP A 18 2.10 8.61 12.77
C ASP A 18 0.82 9.13 13.42
N VAL A 19 -0.30 8.53 13.09
CA VAL A 19 -1.62 8.85 13.65
C VAL A 19 -1.79 8.39 15.12
N GLU A 20 -1.07 7.37 15.56
CA GLU A 20 -1.14 6.89 16.96
C GLU A 20 -0.41 7.80 17.96
N LYS A 21 0.58 8.59 17.51
CA LYS A 21 1.29 9.54 18.38
C LYS A 21 0.38 10.67 18.83
N ASP A 22 -0.47 11.17 17.94
CA ASP A 22 -1.34 12.32 18.22
C ASP A 22 -2.51 11.98 19.17
N LEU A 23 -2.98 10.72 19.17
CA LEU A 23 -4.07 10.27 20.05
C LEU A 23 -3.64 9.97 21.49
N ASN A 24 -2.35 9.77 21.74
CA ASN A 24 -1.80 9.50 23.06
C ASN A 24 -1.40 10.77 23.83
N ALA A 25 -1.47 11.96 23.22
CA ALA A 25 -1.33 13.22 23.90
C ALA A 25 -2.52 13.45 24.86
N LYS A 26 -2.22 13.78 26.11
CA LYS A 26 -3.21 14.07 27.17
C LYS A 26 -4.19 15.13 26.71
N PRO A 27 -5.49 15.03 27.01
CA PRO A 27 -6.40 16.15 26.85
C PRO A 27 -5.94 17.28 27.77
N ALA A 28 -5.50 18.38 27.20
CA ALA A 28 -5.26 19.61 27.92
C ALA A 28 -6.59 20.18 28.39
N ASP A 29 -6.67 20.50 29.68
CA ASP A 29 -7.75 21.25 30.28
C ASP A 29 -7.91 22.59 29.56
N SER A 30 -9.15 22.90 29.21
CA SER A 30 -9.55 24.18 28.62
C SER A 30 -9.49 25.29 29.67
N THR A 31 -8.38 25.99 29.76
CA THR A 31 -8.35 27.38 30.26
C THR A 31 -7.33 28.17 29.45
N SER A 32 -7.89 29.18 28.82
CA SER A 32 -7.35 30.43 28.24
C SER A 32 -5.82 30.68 28.23
N SER A 33 -5.44 31.19 27.07
CA SER A 33 -4.40 32.19 26.77
C SER A 33 -3.09 31.71 26.23
N THR A 34 -2.83 32.17 25.01
CA THR A 34 -1.59 32.69 24.40
C THR A 34 -0.35 31.82 24.32
N ASP A 35 0.03 31.65 23.03
CA ASP A 35 1.39 31.58 22.48
C ASP A 35 2.36 30.48 22.96
N GLU A 36 2.73 29.68 22.03
CA GLU A 36 4.06 29.46 21.48
C GLU A 36 4.28 28.06 20.90
N SER A 37 4.82 28.09 19.73
CA SER A 37 5.44 27.08 18.88
C SER A 37 5.97 25.81 19.53
N ALA A 38 5.45 24.65 19.11
CA ALA A 38 6.20 23.40 19.07
C ALA A 38 5.70 22.60 17.83
N GLY A 39 6.61 22.35 16.89
CA GLY A 39 6.33 21.67 15.65
C GLY A 39 5.87 20.23 15.84
N THR A 40 4.60 20.04 15.70
CA THR A 40 3.96 18.72 15.58
C THR A 40 3.56 18.58 14.13
N ILE A 41 4.12 17.60 13.42
CA ILE A 41 3.67 17.20 12.08
C ILE A 41 2.32 16.47 12.25
N GLY A 42 1.31 17.21 12.66
CA GLY A 42 -0.07 16.83 12.54
C GLY A 42 -0.55 17.25 11.17
N ILE A 43 -1.11 16.32 10.38
CA ILE A 43 -1.83 16.69 9.15
C ILE A 43 -2.92 17.64 9.59
N ASP A 44 -2.80 18.92 9.24
CA ASP A 44 -3.84 19.90 9.50
C ASP A 44 -5.07 19.56 8.65
N LEU A 45 -6.02 18.89 9.30
CA LEU A 45 -7.27 18.44 8.71
C LEU A 45 -8.13 19.60 8.18
N SER A 46 -7.90 20.83 8.65
CA SER A 46 -8.55 22.02 8.12
C SER A 46 -7.95 22.39 6.77
N ALA A 47 -6.64 22.30 6.62
CA ALA A 47 -5.93 22.63 5.39
C ALA A 47 -6.32 21.75 4.19
N VAL A 48 -6.56 20.43 4.42
CA VAL A 48 -7.02 19.53 3.34
C VAL A 48 -8.50 19.75 3.00
N LYS A 49 -9.30 20.27 3.95
CA LYS A 49 -10.71 20.61 3.72
C LYS A 49 -10.87 21.73 2.69
N ASP A 50 -9.95 22.67 2.68
CA ASP A 50 -9.99 23.85 1.80
C ASP A 50 -9.24 23.65 0.47
N ALA A 51 -8.38 22.62 0.37
CA ALA A 51 -7.62 22.33 -0.86
C ALA A 51 -8.46 21.72 -1.99
N VAL A 52 -9.57 21.10 -1.64
CA VAL A 52 -10.52 20.55 -2.61
C VAL A 52 -11.66 21.56 -2.73
N GLY A 53 -11.62 22.37 -3.78
CA GLY A 53 -12.46 23.54 -4.00
C GLY A 53 -13.91 23.40 -3.53
N GLU A 54 -14.40 24.44 -2.87
CA GLU A 54 -15.83 24.67 -2.71
C GLU A 54 -16.42 24.90 -4.12
N VAL A 55 -17.25 23.97 -4.56
CA VAL A 55 -18.22 24.22 -5.63
C VAL A 55 -19.36 24.96 -4.93
N ASP A 56 -19.78 26.08 -5.50
CA ASP A 56 -20.87 26.91 -5.00
C ASP A 56 -22.11 26.05 -4.69
N PRO A 57 -22.79 26.28 -3.55
CA PRO A 57 -23.93 25.44 -3.13
C PRO A 57 -25.23 25.71 -3.89
N ASP A 58 -25.27 26.61 -4.88
CA ASP A 58 -26.51 27.11 -5.49
C ASP A 58 -26.85 26.51 -6.88
N GLU A 59 -26.14 25.49 -7.37
CA GLU A 59 -26.68 24.67 -8.45
C GLU A 59 -27.46 23.48 -7.88
N GLU A 60 -28.68 23.75 -7.42
CA GLU A 60 -29.73 22.73 -7.30
C GLU A 60 -30.15 22.29 -8.71
N GLU A 61 -29.45 21.35 -9.31
CA GLU A 61 -30.02 20.53 -10.36
C GLU A 61 -31.14 19.72 -9.74
N THR A 62 -32.36 20.08 -10.09
CA THR A 62 -33.56 19.27 -9.85
C THR A 62 -33.33 17.90 -10.50
N PRO A 63 -33.32 16.78 -9.74
CA PRO A 63 -33.16 15.48 -10.34
C PRO A 63 -34.41 15.15 -11.15
N GLU A 64 -34.25 15.02 -12.45
CA GLU A 64 -35.25 14.43 -13.32
C GLU A 64 -35.64 13.05 -12.79
N LEU A 65 -36.97 12.84 -12.74
CA LEU A 65 -37.64 11.63 -12.26
C LEU A 65 -37.46 10.47 -13.26
N GLU A 66 -36.24 9.94 -13.39
CA GLU A 66 -36.00 8.73 -14.17
C GLU A 66 -35.55 7.55 -13.31
N SER A 67 -36.32 6.47 -13.46
CA SER A 67 -36.15 5.10 -12.95
C SER A 67 -35.59 4.94 -11.52
N TRP A 68 -36.47 4.95 -10.57
CA TRP A 68 -36.26 4.94 -9.13
C TRP A 68 -35.71 3.63 -8.52
N SER A 69 -35.43 2.59 -9.28
CA SER A 69 -35.06 1.26 -8.78
C SER A 69 -33.57 0.95 -8.74
N ASP A 70 -32.72 1.62 -9.54
CA ASP A 70 -31.33 1.18 -9.78
C ASP A 70 -30.21 2.10 -9.21
N ASP A 71 -30.53 3.15 -8.45
CA ASP A 71 -29.48 3.99 -7.83
C ASP A 71 -28.78 3.22 -6.69
N PRO A 72 -27.50 2.83 -6.84
CA PRO A 72 -26.75 2.13 -5.81
C PRO A 72 -26.65 2.89 -4.48
N VAL A 73 -26.64 4.22 -4.54
CA VAL A 73 -26.61 5.08 -3.33
C VAL A 73 -27.90 4.90 -2.54
N ARG A 74 -29.04 4.93 -3.24
CA ARG A 74 -30.35 4.77 -2.58
C ARG A 74 -30.51 3.38 -2.00
N MET A 75 -30.12 2.34 -2.76
CA MET A 75 -30.16 0.96 -2.26
C MET A 75 -29.32 0.80 -0.97
N TYR A 76 -28.11 1.35 -0.95
CA TYR A 76 -27.28 1.35 0.26
C TYR A 76 -27.93 2.09 1.42
N LEU A 77 -28.49 3.29 1.18
CA LEU A 77 -29.14 4.08 2.23
C LEU A 77 -30.40 3.39 2.78
N THR A 78 -31.17 2.69 1.95
CA THR A 78 -32.34 1.91 2.36
C THR A 78 -31.92 0.75 3.27
N GLN A 79 -30.94 -0.06 2.84
CA GLN A 79 -30.42 -1.17 3.66
C GLN A 79 -29.83 -0.70 4.99
N MET A 80 -29.11 0.43 4.97
CA MET A 80 -28.59 1.04 6.20
C MET A 80 -29.72 1.56 7.09
N GLY A 81 -30.85 2.01 6.50
CA GLY A 81 -32.03 2.48 7.20
C GLY A 81 -32.72 1.40 8.05
N GLU A 82 -32.61 0.14 7.64
CA GLU A 82 -33.19 -1.02 8.36
C GLU A 82 -32.40 -1.39 9.62
N ILE A 83 -31.12 -1.00 9.72
CA ILE A 83 -30.26 -1.33 10.85
C ILE A 83 -30.68 -0.49 12.07
N PRO A 84 -31.01 -1.11 13.21
CA PRO A 84 -31.40 -0.38 14.42
C PRO A 84 -30.22 0.41 15.00
N LEU A 85 -30.53 1.56 15.58
CA LEU A 85 -29.53 2.37 16.29
C LEU A 85 -29.13 1.70 17.60
N LEU A 86 -27.86 1.73 17.93
CA LEU A 86 -27.33 1.20 19.18
C LEU A 86 -27.58 2.21 20.33
N THR A 87 -28.06 1.71 21.45
CA THR A 87 -28.05 2.44 22.70
C THR A 87 -26.64 2.48 23.30
N ARG A 88 -26.38 3.44 24.19
CA ARG A 88 -25.09 3.54 24.88
C ARG A 88 -24.71 2.26 25.62
N GLN A 89 -25.67 1.58 26.21
CA GLN A 89 -25.43 0.32 26.92
C GLN A 89 -25.05 -0.82 25.99
N GLU A 90 -25.66 -0.88 24.80
CA GLU A 90 -25.34 -1.86 23.78
C GLU A 90 -23.96 -1.62 23.20
N GLU A 91 -23.55 -0.35 22.93
CA GLU A 91 -22.18 0.00 22.53
C GLU A 91 -21.14 -0.55 23.52
N ILE A 92 -21.34 -0.29 24.81
CA ILE A 92 -20.43 -0.78 25.86
C ILE A 92 -20.43 -2.30 25.93
N ASN A 93 -21.59 -2.95 25.82
CA ASN A 93 -21.68 -4.41 25.84
C ASN A 93 -20.98 -5.06 24.64
N LEU A 94 -21.13 -4.48 23.44
CA LEU A 94 -20.42 -4.93 22.24
C LEU A 94 -18.91 -4.70 22.37
N ALA A 95 -18.47 -3.53 22.83
CA ALA A 95 -17.06 -3.25 23.07
C ALA A 95 -16.44 -4.20 24.11
N ARG A 96 -17.15 -4.51 25.19
CA ARG A 96 -16.75 -5.51 26.18
C ARG A 96 -16.66 -6.91 25.56
N ARG A 97 -17.63 -7.29 24.72
CA ARG A 97 -17.60 -8.55 23.99
C ARG A 97 -16.38 -8.64 23.05
N ILE A 98 -16.08 -7.57 22.32
CA ILE A 98 -14.90 -7.48 21.46
C ILE A 98 -13.63 -7.72 22.27
N GLU A 99 -13.46 -7.03 23.41
CA GLU A 99 -12.28 -7.17 24.27
C GLU A 99 -12.15 -8.59 24.84
N THR A 100 -13.23 -9.15 25.41
CA THR A 100 -13.21 -10.49 26.01
C THR A 100 -12.95 -11.59 24.97
N THR A 101 -13.60 -11.51 23.79
CA THR A 101 -13.38 -12.49 22.71
C THR A 101 -11.98 -12.34 22.12
N ARG A 102 -11.46 -11.13 21.92
CA ARG A 102 -10.10 -10.85 21.48
C ARG A 102 -9.05 -11.44 22.44
N THR A 103 -9.22 -11.21 23.74
CA THR A 103 -8.31 -11.76 24.76
C THR A 103 -8.37 -13.28 24.82
N ALA A 104 -9.55 -13.87 24.77
CA ALA A 104 -9.72 -15.32 24.72
C ALA A 104 -9.11 -15.93 23.47
N PHE A 105 -9.29 -15.29 22.32
CA PHE A 105 -8.71 -15.67 21.04
C PHE A 105 -7.18 -15.66 21.11
N ARG A 106 -6.56 -14.53 21.51
CA ARG A 106 -5.10 -14.40 21.65
C ARG A 106 -4.49 -15.47 22.54
N ARG A 107 -5.05 -15.67 23.74
CA ARG A 107 -4.56 -16.68 24.69
C ARG A 107 -4.64 -18.09 24.16
N ARG A 108 -5.69 -18.42 23.41
CA ARG A 108 -5.86 -19.76 22.82
C ARG A 108 -4.95 -19.97 21.60
N LEU A 109 -4.75 -18.96 20.79
CA LEU A 109 -3.85 -18.98 19.65
C LEU A 109 -2.39 -19.13 20.13
N LEU A 110 -1.97 -18.30 21.06
CA LEU A 110 -0.63 -18.34 21.68
C LEU A 110 -0.37 -19.63 22.49
N ALA A 111 -1.41 -20.40 22.84
CA ALA A 111 -1.20 -21.69 23.54
C ALA A 111 -0.68 -22.83 22.63
N CYS A 112 -0.37 -22.55 21.36
CA CYS A 112 0.29 -23.46 20.43
C CYS A 112 1.78 -23.16 20.33
N ASP A 113 2.66 -24.18 20.43
CA ASP A 113 4.13 -23.96 20.37
C ASP A 113 4.58 -23.39 19.01
N PHE A 114 3.89 -23.70 17.93
CA PHE A 114 4.13 -23.09 16.62
C PHE A 114 3.99 -21.57 16.68
N VAL A 115 2.89 -21.08 17.27
CA VAL A 115 2.59 -19.65 17.39
C VAL A 115 3.53 -18.97 18.42
N ILE A 116 3.87 -19.67 19.54
CA ILE A 116 4.85 -19.17 20.51
C ILE A 116 6.21 -18.94 19.83
N ARG A 117 6.65 -19.89 18.98
CA ARG A 117 7.92 -19.78 18.23
C ARG A 117 7.88 -18.62 17.22
N ALA A 118 6.75 -18.42 16.56
CA ALA A 118 6.55 -17.28 15.66
C ALA A 118 6.63 -15.95 16.44
N ALA A 119 5.89 -15.84 17.54
CA ALA A 119 5.92 -14.68 18.41
C ALA A 119 7.33 -14.40 18.97
N TYR A 120 8.06 -15.44 19.40
CA TYR A 120 9.44 -15.32 19.86
C TYR A 120 10.35 -14.76 18.76
N LYS A 121 10.24 -15.25 17.52
CA LYS A 121 11.02 -14.73 16.38
C LYS A 121 10.73 -13.26 16.11
N VAL A 122 9.46 -12.86 16.10
CA VAL A 122 9.06 -11.46 15.91
C VAL A 122 9.64 -10.57 17.02
N LEU A 123 9.47 -10.97 18.28
CA LEU A 123 9.98 -10.21 19.43
C LEU A 123 11.52 -10.16 19.47
N SER A 124 12.21 -11.22 19.03
CA SER A 124 13.67 -11.23 18.90
C SER A 124 14.15 -10.26 17.81
N ARG A 125 13.44 -10.14 16.69
CA ARG A 125 13.72 -9.14 15.63
C ARG A 125 13.50 -7.71 16.15
N VAL A 126 12.47 -7.50 16.97
CA VAL A 126 12.23 -6.19 17.64
C VAL A 126 13.39 -5.88 18.60
N HIS A 127 13.87 -6.85 19.37
CA HIS A 127 14.99 -6.66 20.29
C HIS A 127 16.30 -6.31 19.57
N ARG A 128 16.54 -6.89 18.39
CA ARG A 128 17.69 -6.58 17.53
C ARG A 128 17.58 -5.25 16.79
N GLY A 129 16.43 -4.58 16.86
CA GLY A 129 16.17 -3.35 16.11
C GLY A 129 15.79 -3.54 14.63
N GLU A 130 15.62 -4.79 14.16
CA GLU A 130 15.22 -5.10 12.77
C GLU A 130 13.77 -4.70 12.49
N LEU A 131 12.91 -4.70 13.51
CA LEU A 131 11.51 -4.32 13.41
C LEU A 131 11.21 -3.14 14.33
N PRO A 132 10.42 -2.15 13.86
CA PRO A 132 10.04 -1.00 14.68
C PRO A 132 9.14 -1.46 15.84
N PHE A 133 9.49 -1.02 17.06
CA PHE A 133 8.80 -1.38 18.30
C PHE A 133 7.32 -0.98 18.25
N ASP A 134 7.03 0.27 17.86
CA ASP A 134 5.69 0.86 17.90
C ASP A 134 4.71 0.20 16.93
N ARG A 135 5.20 -0.45 15.86
CA ARG A 135 4.39 -1.22 14.90
C ARG A 135 4.14 -2.67 15.33
N THR A 136 4.93 -3.18 16.26
CA THR A 136 4.91 -4.61 16.63
C THR A 136 4.30 -4.83 18.01
N VAL A 137 4.53 -3.90 18.93
CA VAL A 137 4.07 -3.95 20.31
C VAL A 137 2.99 -2.90 20.52
N GLN A 138 1.93 -3.27 21.22
CA GLN A 138 0.88 -2.35 21.62
C GLN A 138 1.15 -1.88 23.05
N VAL A 139 1.43 -0.60 23.20
CA VAL A 139 1.49 0.05 24.51
C VAL A 139 0.07 0.43 24.89
N SER A 140 -0.48 -0.17 25.92
CA SER A 140 -1.81 0.18 26.43
C SER A 140 -1.66 1.25 27.51
N VAL A 141 -2.25 2.40 27.27
CA VAL A 141 -2.31 3.50 28.26
C VAL A 141 -3.11 3.07 29.50
N THR A 142 -4.04 2.14 29.32
CA THR A 142 -4.90 1.62 30.41
C THR A 142 -4.13 0.73 31.37
N ASP A 143 -3.14 -0.02 30.90
CA ASP A 143 -2.35 -0.96 31.72
C ASP A 143 -1.13 -0.29 32.36
N ARG A 144 -0.94 1.02 32.17
CA ARG A 144 0.16 1.84 32.73
C ARG A 144 1.58 1.30 32.46
N LEU A 145 1.71 0.44 31.45
CA LEU A 145 3.02 -0.06 31.02
C LEU A 145 3.66 0.96 30.09
N GLU A 146 4.68 1.62 30.55
CA GLU A 146 5.48 2.54 29.75
C GLU A 146 6.36 1.77 28.77
N LYS A 147 6.66 2.37 27.62
CA LYS A 147 7.53 1.80 26.57
C LYS A 147 8.86 1.31 27.14
N GLU A 148 9.46 2.08 28.05
CA GLU A 148 10.73 1.75 28.68
C GLU A 148 10.65 0.49 29.56
N GLN A 149 9.55 0.30 30.27
CA GLN A 149 9.33 -0.90 31.09
C GLN A 149 9.22 -2.16 30.24
N ILE A 150 8.53 -2.08 29.09
CA ILE A 150 8.42 -3.20 28.16
C ILE A 150 9.79 -3.51 27.54
N LEU A 151 10.55 -2.49 27.12
CA LEU A 151 11.89 -2.65 26.58
C LEU A 151 12.85 -3.26 27.61
N GLY A 152 12.77 -2.85 28.88
CA GLY A 152 13.58 -3.42 29.96
C GLY A 152 13.26 -4.89 30.27
N ARG A 153 11.98 -5.31 30.14
CA ARG A 153 11.53 -6.70 30.33
C ARG A 153 11.83 -7.61 29.14
N LEU A 154 11.92 -7.04 27.94
CA LEU A 154 12.05 -7.78 26.68
C LEU A 154 13.20 -8.80 26.68
N PRO A 155 14.48 -8.48 27.03
CA PRO A 155 15.59 -9.42 27.00
C PRO A 155 15.42 -10.56 28.00
N HIS A 156 14.88 -10.29 29.18
CA HIS A 156 14.66 -11.29 30.23
C HIS A 156 13.55 -12.28 29.83
N ASN A 157 12.45 -11.77 29.29
CA ASN A 157 11.34 -12.59 28.84
C ASN A 157 11.74 -13.44 27.63
N LEU A 158 12.56 -12.92 26.70
CA LEU A 158 13.07 -13.67 25.55
C LEU A 158 13.96 -14.84 25.98
N LYS A 159 14.91 -14.65 26.89
CA LYS A 159 15.73 -15.75 27.45
C LYS A 159 14.88 -16.83 28.11
N THR A 160 13.86 -16.42 28.88
CA THR A 160 12.96 -17.35 29.53
C THR A 160 12.12 -18.12 28.52
N LEU A 161 11.61 -17.46 27.49
CA LEU A 161 10.84 -18.08 26.40
C LEU A 161 11.68 -19.13 25.64
N GLU A 162 12.95 -18.83 25.36
CA GLU A 162 13.88 -19.75 24.72
C GLU A 162 14.03 -21.05 25.51
N ILE A 163 14.35 -20.95 26.79
CA ILE A 163 14.46 -22.10 27.70
C ILE A 163 13.16 -22.89 27.78
N LEU A 164 12.00 -22.20 27.80
CA LEU A 164 10.69 -22.86 27.84
C LEU A 164 10.42 -23.64 26.55
N LEU A 165 10.80 -23.09 25.38
CA LEU A 165 10.61 -23.73 24.08
C LEU A 165 11.50 -24.97 23.93
N GLU A 166 12.76 -24.92 24.35
CA GLU A 166 13.68 -26.08 24.35
C GLU A 166 13.13 -27.20 25.22
N ARG A 167 12.78 -26.90 26.47
CA ARG A 167 12.19 -27.87 27.39
C ARG A 167 10.83 -28.43 26.90
N ASN A 168 10.06 -27.65 26.16
CA ASN A 168 8.83 -28.13 25.56
C ASN A 168 9.12 -29.16 24.45
N GLU A 169 10.17 -28.97 23.66
CA GLU A 169 10.56 -29.93 22.63
C GLU A 169 11.02 -31.25 23.25
N GLU A 170 11.79 -31.21 24.34
CA GLU A 170 12.22 -32.39 25.07
C GLU A 170 11.03 -33.18 25.63
N ASP A 171 10.15 -32.49 26.39
CA ASP A 171 8.98 -33.16 26.96
C ASP A 171 7.99 -33.65 25.91
N TYR A 172 7.89 -32.97 24.73
CA TYR A 172 7.08 -33.47 23.62
C TYR A 172 7.64 -34.77 23.06
N ARG A 173 8.99 -34.93 22.96
CA ARG A 173 9.63 -36.20 22.55
C ARG A 173 9.32 -37.30 23.54
N VAL A 174 9.39 -37.03 24.85
CA VAL A 174 9.03 -37.98 25.92
C VAL A 174 7.54 -38.35 25.85
N ALA A 175 6.67 -37.37 25.68
CA ALA A 175 5.21 -37.54 25.66
C ALA A 175 4.72 -38.38 24.46
N THR A 176 5.40 -38.28 23.31
CA THR A 176 5.07 -39.01 22.08
C THR A 176 5.76 -40.38 21.96
N SER A 177 6.81 -40.64 22.72
CA SER A 177 7.54 -41.91 22.69
C SER A 177 6.70 -43.08 23.22
N LYS A 178 6.60 -44.15 22.43
CA LYS A 178 5.87 -45.36 22.83
C LYS A 178 6.65 -46.26 23.80
N SER A 179 7.96 -46.07 23.91
CA SER A 179 8.83 -46.85 24.79
C SER A 179 8.75 -46.45 26.27
N ILE A 180 8.17 -45.29 26.57
CA ILE A 180 8.12 -44.69 27.90
C ILE A 180 6.78 -45.06 28.58
N LYS A 181 6.83 -45.28 29.91
CA LYS A 181 5.63 -45.61 30.72
C LYS A 181 4.56 -44.52 30.61
N MET A 182 3.28 -44.89 30.59
CA MET A 182 2.15 -44.00 30.40
C MET A 182 2.07 -42.88 31.48
N SER A 183 2.46 -43.20 32.72
CA SER A 183 2.52 -42.21 33.82
C SER A 183 3.51 -41.10 33.54
N GLN A 184 4.69 -41.40 33.04
CA GLN A 184 5.71 -40.43 32.67
C GLN A 184 5.29 -39.57 31.45
N ARG A 185 4.64 -40.20 30.47
CA ARG A 185 4.08 -39.49 29.32
C ARG A 185 3.00 -38.48 29.74
N ARG A 186 2.08 -38.88 30.65
CA ARG A 186 1.06 -37.96 31.20
C ARG A 186 1.69 -36.81 31.98
N ALA A 187 2.73 -37.10 32.81
CA ALA A 187 3.47 -36.07 33.52
C ALA A 187 4.17 -35.07 32.56
N ALA A 188 4.76 -35.59 31.46
CA ALA A 188 5.38 -34.74 30.44
C ALA A 188 4.34 -33.81 29.76
N TRP A 189 3.15 -34.34 29.41
CA TRP A 189 2.06 -33.51 28.88
C TRP A 189 1.58 -32.45 29.88
N ALA A 190 1.48 -32.76 31.15
CA ALA A 190 1.10 -31.80 32.19
C ALA A 190 2.13 -30.66 32.33
N ARG A 191 3.44 -31.00 32.35
CA ARG A 191 4.52 -30.00 32.37
C ARG A 191 4.51 -29.11 31.13
N LEU A 192 4.33 -29.70 29.96
CA LEU A 192 4.24 -28.98 28.69
C LEU A 192 3.05 -27.99 28.71
N ALA A 193 1.88 -28.42 29.15
CA ALA A 193 0.70 -27.56 29.27
C ALA A 193 0.93 -26.39 30.25
N GLN A 194 1.61 -26.63 31.36
CA GLN A 194 1.93 -25.60 32.36
C GLN A 194 2.93 -24.57 31.78
N ARG A 195 3.97 -25.03 31.07
CA ARG A 195 4.97 -24.14 30.44
C ARG A 195 4.36 -23.30 29.31
N ARG A 196 3.47 -23.88 28.50
CA ARG A 196 2.71 -23.10 27.50
C ARG A 196 1.95 -21.96 28.12
N ARG A 197 1.25 -22.20 29.24
CA ARG A 197 0.54 -21.12 29.96
C ARG A 197 1.49 -20.02 30.43
N ARG A 198 2.68 -20.37 30.93
CA ARG A 198 3.71 -19.38 31.32
C ARG A 198 4.22 -18.62 30.12
N ALA A 199 4.52 -19.28 29.01
CA ALA A 199 4.95 -18.63 27.77
C ALA A 199 3.90 -17.64 27.24
N VAL A 200 2.61 -18.00 27.28
CA VAL A 200 1.52 -17.10 26.91
C VAL A 200 1.51 -15.85 27.80
N MET A 201 1.69 -16.01 29.11
CA MET A 201 1.74 -14.86 30.03
C MET A 201 2.91 -13.92 29.70
N LEU A 202 4.11 -14.47 29.45
CA LEU A 202 5.30 -13.67 29.10
C LEU A 202 5.11 -12.91 27.78
N ILE A 203 4.47 -13.50 26.77
CA ILE A 203 4.17 -12.83 25.50
C ILE A 203 3.09 -11.76 25.68
N GLU A 204 2.07 -12.03 26.49
CA GLU A 204 1.01 -11.07 26.82
C GLU A 204 1.57 -9.84 27.57
N GLU A 205 2.52 -10.04 28.50
CA GLU A 205 3.23 -8.95 29.19
C GLU A 205 4.02 -8.05 28.25
N LEU A 206 4.52 -8.60 27.15
CA LEU A 206 5.23 -7.83 26.12
C LEU A 206 4.30 -7.11 25.14
N GLY A 207 2.98 -7.31 25.23
CA GLY A 207 1.98 -6.56 24.47
C GLY A 207 2.05 -6.75 22.96
N LEU A 208 2.44 -7.93 22.46
CA LEU A 208 2.48 -8.20 21.01
C LEU A 208 1.13 -7.91 20.34
N ARG A 209 1.09 -7.14 19.24
CA ARG A 209 -0.16 -6.80 18.53
C ARG A 209 -0.84 -8.05 17.97
N THR A 210 -2.18 -8.10 18.06
CA THR A 210 -2.99 -9.24 17.58
C THR A 210 -2.80 -9.47 16.08
N GLN A 211 -2.69 -8.40 15.29
CA GLN A 211 -2.47 -8.46 13.85
C GLN A 211 -1.23 -9.30 13.47
N ARG A 212 -0.17 -9.31 14.31
CA ARG A 212 1.05 -10.09 14.06
C ARG A 212 0.90 -11.59 14.29
N ILE A 213 -0.10 -12.01 15.05
CA ILE A 213 -0.36 -13.43 15.34
C ILE A 213 -1.58 -13.97 14.58
N GLU A 214 -2.46 -13.11 14.12
CA GLU A 214 -3.70 -13.48 13.41
C GLU A 214 -3.45 -14.33 12.16
N PRO A 215 -2.46 -14.03 11.28
CA PRO A 215 -2.16 -14.85 10.11
C PRO A 215 -1.78 -16.31 10.45
N MET A 216 -1.35 -16.56 11.68
CA MET A 216 -1.02 -17.92 12.12
C MET A 216 -2.22 -18.85 12.20
N ILE A 217 -3.46 -18.31 12.18
CA ILE A 217 -4.68 -19.15 12.13
C ILE A 217 -4.72 -19.92 10.82
N ALA A 218 -4.58 -19.21 9.69
CA ALA A 218 -4.60 -19.83 8.37
C ALA A 218 -3.54 -20.94 8.29
N ALA A 219 -2.33 -20.68 8.77
CA ALA A 219 -1.29 -21.71 8.81
C ALA A 219 -1.66 -22.92 9.69
N LEU A 220 -2.38 -22.72 10.81
CA LEU A 220 -2.87 -23.84 11.63
C LEU A 220 -4.02 -24.59 10.96
N GLU A 221 -4.88 -23.91 10.21
CA GLU A 221 -5.94 -24.52 9.40
C GLU A 221 -5.34 -25.37 8.29
N ASP A 222 -4.36 -24.87 7.55
CA ASP A 222 -3.62 -25.60 6.52
C ASP A 222 -2.94 -26.86 7.09
N PHE A 223 -2.30 -26.76 8.26
CA PHE A 223 -1.71 -27.91 8.92
C PHE A 223 -2.76 -28.93 9.35
N ASN A 224 -3.92 -28.50 9.84
CA ASN A 224 -5.00 -29.41 10.24
C ASN A 224 -5.61 -30.13 9.04
N GLU A 225 -5.84 -29.42 7.94
CA GLU A 225 -6.34 -29.98 6.69
C GLU A 225 -5.34 -31.00 6.13
N ARG A 226 -4.07 -30.61 6.01
CA ARG A 226 -3.00 -31.48 5.52
C ARG A 226 -2.80 -32.73 6.37
N VAL A 227 -2.89 -32.60 7.70
CA VAL A 227 -2.86 -33.74 8.62
C VAL A 227 -4.05 -34.68 8.38
N GLY A 228 -5.25 -34.13 8.11
CA GLY A 228 -6.45 -34.88 7.76
C GLY A 228 -6.28 -35.68 6.47
N GLU A 229 -5.79 -35.05 5.42
CA GLU A 229 -5.49 -35.66 4.12
C GLU A 229 -4.48 -36.80 4.25
N LEU A 230 -3.33 -36.52 4.92
CA LEU A 230 -2.29 -37.53 5.14
C LEU A 230 -2.81 -38.72 5.93
N GLN A 231 -3.68 -38.52 6.93
CA GLN A 231 -4.33 -39.60 7.66
C GLN A 231 -5.24 -40.43 6.77
N ALA A 232 -6.02 -39.80 5.88
CA ALA A 232 -6.90 -40.48 4.94
C ALA A 232 -6.09 -41.30 3.93
N GLN A 233 -5.06 -40.69 3.33
CA GLN A 233 -4.16 -41.37 2.38
C GLN A 233 -3.44 -42.57 3.02
N LEU A 234 -2.88 -42.40 4.22
CA LEU A 234 -2.21 -43.46 4.95
C LEU A 234 -3.18 -44.63 5.32
N LYS A 235 -4.45 -44.31 5.67
CA LYS A 235 -5.48 -45.33 5.90
C LYS A 235 -5.82 -46.10 4.63
N GLN A 236 -5.97 -45.37 3.50
CA GLN A 236 -6.26 -45.98 2.20
C GLN A 236 -5.12 -46.85 1.71
N MET A 237 -3.86 -46.38 1.78
CA MET A 237 -2.68 -47.17 1.43
C MET A 237 -2.51 -48.41 2.32
N LYS A 238 -2.87 -48.30 3.61
CA LYS A 238 -2.87 -49.44 4.51
C LYS A 238 -3.93 -50.46 4.11
N LYS A 239 -5.13 -50.03 3.69
CA LYS A 239 -6.21 -50.89 3.19
C LYS A 239 -5.80 -51.57 1.89
N ASN A 240 -5.11 -50.88 1.01
CA ASN A 240 -4.62 -51.37 -0.28
C ASN A 240 -3.32 -52.18 -0.15
N ARG A 241 -2.84 -52.51 1.06
CA ARG A 241 -1.59 -53.24 1.35
C ARG A 241 -0.35 -52.65 0.65
N ALA A 242 -0.33 -51.33 0.40
CA ALA A 242 0.81 -50.65 -0.21
C ALA A 242 2.11 -50.87 0.60
N SER A 243 3.26 -50.85 -0.10
CA SER A 243 4.55 -51.14 0.51
C SER A 243 4.96 -50.09 1.55
N LEU A 244 5.87 -50.47 2.46
CA LEU A 244 6.40 -49.52 3.44
C LEU A 244 7.20 -48.37 2.78
N SER A 245 7.84 -48.64 1.64
CA SER A 245 8.59 -47.65 0.86
C SER A 245 7.69 -46.52 0.35
N GLU A 246 6.52 -46.85 -0.17
CA GLU A 246 5.53 -45.87 -0.68
C GLU A 246 4.91 -45.03 0.44
N ARG A 247 4.70 -45.60 1.63
CA ARG A 247 4.12 -44.90 2.77
C ARG A 247 5.12 -44.03 3.55
N LYS A 248 6.43 -44.30 3.41
CA LYS A 248 7.50 -43.64 4.16
C LYS A 248 7.50 -42.10 3.98
N PRO A 249 7.42 -41.53 2.76
CA PRO A 249 7.44 -40.07 2.58
C PRO A 249 6.25 -39.41 3.28
N LEU A 250 5.04 -39.98 3.15
CA LEU A 250 3.85 -39.41 3.81
C LEU A 250 3.92 -39.53 5.34
N LEU A 251 4.52 -40.57 5.87
CA LEU A 251 4.75 -40.70 7.32
C LEU A 251 5.77 -39.70 7.84
N ILE A 252 6.78 -39.36 7.05
CA ILE A 252 7.78 -38.35 7.40
C ILE A 252 7.11 -36.99 7.43
N GLU A 253 6.37 -36.63 6.39
CA GLU A 253 5.62 -35.37 6.32
C GLU A 253 4.64 -35.21 7.49
N TYR A 254 3.84 -36.24 7.74
CA TYR A 254 2.90 -36.27 8.85
C TYR A 254 3.58 -36.06 10.21
N ARG A 255 4.71 -36.72 10.45
CA ARG A 255 5.48 -36.55 11.70
C ARG A 255 6.10 -35.16 11.80
N ASN A 256 6.55 -34.60 10.69
CA ASN A 256 7.14 -33.26 10.66
C ASN A 256 6.10 -32.20 11.04
N ILE A 257 4.87 -32.26 10.50
CA ILE A 257 3.80 -31.34 10.86
C ILE A 257 3.48 -31.44 12.37
N LEU A 258 3.34 -32.66 12.89
CA LEU A 258 3.09 -32.88 14.32
C LEU A 258 4.26 -32.41 15.21
N ARG A 259 5.49 -32.50 14.73
CA ARG A 259 6.68 -31.99 15.44
C ARG A 259 6.72 -30.45 15.43
N ILE A 260 6.35 -29.81 14.33
CA ILE A 260 6.29 -28.35 14.21
C ILE A 260 5.22 -27.78 15.16
N THR A 261 4.02 -28.36 15.14
CA THR A 261 2.89 -27.93 15.99
C THR A 261 3.01 -28.37 17.44
N GLN A 262 3.79 -29.43 17.71
CA GLN A 262 3.91 -30.13 19.00
C GLN A 262 2.55 -30.56 19.58
N GLU A 263 1.61 -30.91 18.72
CA GLU A 263 0.29 -31.37 19.10
C GLU A 263 -0.05 -32.74 18.55
N THR A 264 -1.07 -33.38 19.13
CA THR A 264 -1.67 -34.57 18.54
C THR A 264 -2.69 -34.17 17.48
N PRO A 265 -2.99 -35.00 16.48
CA PRO A 265 -3.97 -34.71 15.44
C PRO A 265 -5.35 -34.33 15.99
N THR A 266 -5.78 -34.99 17.04
CA THR A 266 -7.06 -34.69 17.73
C THR A 266 -7.01 -33.37 18.47
N SER A 267 -5.88 -33.05 19.14
CA SER A 267 -5.69 -31.77 19.82
C SER A 267 -5.65 -30.61 18.82
N LEU A 268 -4.94 -30.78 17.70
CA LEU A 268 -4.86 -29.78 16.64
C LEU A 268 -6.23 -29.48 16.03
N ARG A 269 -6.99 -30.50 15.68
CA ARG A 269 -8.36 -30.36 15.15
C ARG A 269 -9.26 -29.62 16.13
N ASN A 270 -9.27 -30.04 17.40
CA ASN A 270 -10.10 -29.42 18.43
C ASN A 270 -9.68 -27.96 18.66
N ARG A 271 -8.38 -27.66 18.59
CA ARG A 271 -7.87 -26.29 18.70
C ARG A 271 -8.35 -25.41 17.55
N VAL A 272 -8.20 -25.87 16.31
CA VAL A 272 -8.62 -25.13 15.11
C VAL A 272 -10.13 -24.85 15.16
N GLN A 273 -10.95 -25.86 15.42
CA GLN A 273 -12.42 -25.69 15.56
C GLN A 273 -12.79 -24.69 16.65
N PHE A 274 -12.10 -24.74 17.79
CA PHE A 274 -12.35 -23.83 18.89
C PHE A 274 -11.92 -22.38 18.56
N LEU A 275 -10.76 -22.22 17.88
CA LEU A 275 -10.28 -20.92 17.42
C LEU A 275 -11.21 -20.30 16.40
N GLN A 276 -11.70 -21.06 15.42
CA GLN A 276 -12.69 -20.63 14.44
C GLN A 276 -13.98 -20.16 15.13
N GLY A 277 -14.46 -20.91 16.14
CA GLY A 277 -15.64 -20.54 16.91
C GLY A 277 -15.47 -19.21 17.69
N ILE A 278 -14.30 -18.98 18.31
CA ILE A 278 -14.02 -17.72 19.01
C ILE A 278 -13.84 -16.58 18.00
N TYR A 279 -13.10 -16.82 16.93
CA TYR A 279 -12.86 -15.83 15.88
C TYR A 279 -14.17 -15.36 15.23
N SER A 280 -15.07 -16.29 14.90
CA SER A 280 -16.40 -15.96 14.39
C SER A 280 -17.21 -15.09 15.37
N ARG A 281 -17.13 -15.36 16.69
CA ARG A 281 -17.77 -14.53 17.73
C ARG A 281 -17.14 -13.14 17.80
N TYR A 282 -15.82 -13.05 17.70
CA TYR A 282 -15.08 -11.79 17.67
C TYR A 282 -15.48 -10.95 16.47
N GLN A 283 -15.46 -11.54 15.26
CA GLN A 283 -15.87 -10.85 14.04
C GLN A 283 -17.33 -10.41 14.06
N ARG A 284 -18.23 -11.24 14.59
CA ARG A 284 -19.65 -10.88 14.75
C ARG A 284 -19.84 -9.69 15.69
N ALA A 285 -19.09 -9.63 16.80
CA ALA A 285 -19.15 -8.50 17.71
C ALA A 285 -18.60 -7.21 17.07
N LYS A 286 -17.50 -7.29 16.31
CA LYS A 286 -16.97 -6.16 15.54
C LYS A 286 -17.98 -5.67 14.51
N ARG A 287 -18.56 -6.59 13.74
CA ARG A 287 -19.58 -6.28 12.73
C ARG A 287 -20.78 -5.56 13.36
N GLY A 288 -21.34 -6.07 14.47
CA GLY A 288 -22.48 -5.44 15.12
C GLY A 288 -22.19 -4.00 15.60
N LEU A 289 -20.98 -3.74 16.12
CA LEU A 289 -20.60 -2.38 16.50
C LEU A 289 -20.42 -1.47 15.29
N SER A 290 -19.86 -1.98 14.18
CA SER A 290 -19.69 -1.24 12.93
C SER A 290 -21.04 -0.93 12.27
N GLU A 291 -21.90 -1.94 12.11
CA GLU A 291 -23.23 -1.82 11.47
C GLU A 291 -24.10 -0.76 12.17
N GLY A 292 -24.16 -0.78 13.49
CA GLY A 292 -24.93 0.21 14.24
C GLY A 292 -24.43 1.66 14.12
N ASN A 293 -23.22 1.87 13.57
CA ASN A 293 -22.62 3.20 13.42
C ASN A 293 -22.41 3.63 11.94
N LEU A 294 -22.94 2.90 10.96
CA LEU A 294 -22.84 3.26 9.54
C LEU A 294 -23.45 4.63 9.22
N ARG A 295 -24.56 4.99 9.90
CA ARG A 295 -25.20 6.31 9.74
C ARG A 295 -24.27 7.47 10.10
N LEU A 296 -23.36 7.27 11.06
CA LEU A 296 -22.34 8.26 11.40
C LEU A 296 -21.39 8.50 10.22
N VAL A 297 -20.98 7.44 9.52
CA VAL A 297 -20.11 7.55 8.33
C VAL A 297 -20.79 8.38 7.25
N VAL A 298 -22.06 8.07 6.93
CA VAL A 298 -22.82 8.81 5.91
C VAL A 298 -22.94 10.29 6.24
N SER A 299 -23.22 10.61 7.53
CA SER A 299 -23.34 12.01 7.99
C SER A 299 -22.04 12.81 7.84
N ILE A 300 -20.89 12.14 7.97
CA ILE A 300 -19.57 12.77 7.78
C ILE A 300 -19.23 12.84 6.29
N ALA A 301 -19.45 11.75 5.54
CA ALA A 301 -19.15 11.68 4.09
C ALA A 301 -19.94 12.72 3.29
N LYS A 302 -21.18 13.05 3.71
CA LYS A 302 -22.00 14.10 3.08
C LYS A 302 -21.27 15.46 3.00
N LYS A 303 -20.39 15.78 3.96
CA LYS A 303 -19.62 17.04 3.99
C LYS A 303 -18.44 17.07 3.00
N TYR A 304 -18.13 15.92 2.38
CA TYR A 304 -17.01 15.76 1.45
C TYR A 304 -17.46 15.46 0.02
N ARG A 305 -18.76 15.61 -0.28
CA ARG A 305 -19.31 15.51 -1.66
C ARG A 305 -18.63 16.51 -2.57
N ASN A 306 -18.64 16.22 -3.86
CA ASN A 306 -18.13 17.10 -4.94
C ASN A 306 -16.63 17.44 -4.81
N ARG A 307 -15.84 16.50 -4.24
CA ARG A 307 -14.39 16.68 -4.06
C ARG A 307 -13.56 15.70 -4.90
N GLY A 308 -14.09 15.26 -6.04
CA GLY A 308 -13.39 14.41 -6.99
C GLY A 308 -13.55 12.90 -6.76
N LEU A 309 -14.28 12.49 -5.71
CA LEU A 309 -14.66 11.09 -5.48
C LEU A 309 -16.18 10.93 -5.47
N SER A 310 -16.66 9.76 -5.92
CA SER A 310 -18.08 9.42 -5.83
C SER A 310 -18.54 9.37 -4.37
N PHE A 311 -19.82 9.59 -4.13
CA PHE A 311 -20.34 9.55 -2.75
C PHE A 311 -20.24 8.15 -2.13
N LEU A 312 -20.37 7.10 -2.94
CA LEU A 312 -20.20 5.72 -2.48
C LEU A 312 -18.75 5.43 -2.08
N ASP A 313 -17.78 5.92 -2.85
CA ASP A 313 -16.36 5.75 -2.52
C ASP A 313 -16.01 6.46 -1.20
N LEU A 314 -16.54 7.68 -1.00
CA LEU A 314 -16.38 8.39 0.28
C LEU A 314 -16.96 7.61 1.47
N ILE A 315 -18.11 6.95 1.27
CA ILE A 315 -18.72 6.09 2.29
C ILE A 315 -17.85 4.86 2.56
N GLN A 316 -17.33 4.19 1.51
CA GLN A 316 -16.50 3.00 1.68
C GLN A 316 -15.19 3.29 2.40
N GLU A 317 -14.51 4.38 2.02
CA GLU A 317 -13.31 4.83 2.74
C GLU A 317 -13.63 5.23 4.20
N GLY A 318 -14.77 5.89 4.41
CA GLY A 318 -15.28 6.18 5.74
C GLY A 318 -15.57 4.93 6.55
N ASN A 319 -16.15 3.87 5.95
CA ASN A 319 -16.38 2.58 6.59
C ASN A 319 -15.06 1.89 6.96
N ALA A 320 -14.03 1.97 6.11
CA ALA A 320 -12.69 1.49 6.45
C ALA A 320 -12.12 2.23 7.67
N GLY A 321 -12.32 3.54 7.75
CA GLY A 321 -11.99 4.35 8.93
C GLY A 321 -12.75 3.93 10.18
N LEU A 322 -14.07 3.66 10.05
CA LEU A 322 -14.92 3.16 11.15
C LEU A 322 -14.42 1.81 11.66
N MET A 323 -14.08 0.87 10.78
CA MET A 323 -13.54 -0.44 11.19
C MET A 323 -12.22 -0.32 11.97
N ARG A 324 -11.34 0.60 11.56
CA ARG A 324 -10.11 0.92 12.32
C ARG A 324 -10.44 1.49 13.70
N ALA A 325 -11.45 2.35 13.80
CA ALA A 325 -11.90 2.89 15.08
C ALA A 325 -12.44 1.79 16.00
N VAL A 326 -13.22 0.84 15.49
CA VAL A 326 -13.74 -0.31 16.26
C VAL A 326 -12.60 -1.16 16.84
N ASP A 327 -11.55 -1.41 16.06
CA ASP A 327 -10.41 -2.20 16.52
C ASP A 327 -9.62 -1.56 17.67
N LYS A 328 -9.59 -0.23 17.71
CA LYS A 328 -8.79 0.55 18.66
C LYS A 328 -9.63 1.18 19.79
N PHE A 329 -10.94 1.00 19.77
CA PHE A 329 -11.83 1.60 20.77
C PHE A 329 -11.66 0.99 22.16
N GLU A 330 -11.40 1.84 23.16
CA GLU A 330 -11.27 1.49 24.57
C GLU A 330 -12.44 2.07 25.38
N TYR A 331 -13.48 1.27 25.63
CA TYR A 331 -14.68 1.71 26.36
C TYR A 331 -14.39 2.15 27.80
N ARG A 332 -13.27 1.68 28.40
CA ARG A 332 -12.87 2.02 29.79
C ARG A 332 -12.55 3.49 29.97
N ARG A 333 -12.22 4.21 28.90
CA ARG A 333 -11.99 5.67 28.91
C ARG A 333 -13.27 6.49 29.15
N GLY A 334 -14.46 5.89 29.10
CA GLY A 334 -15.73 6.54 29.36
C GLY A 334 -16.31 7.36 28.19
N PHE A 335 -15.54 7.65 27.15
CA PHE A 335 -16.01 8.42 26.00
C PHE A 335 -17.04 7.65 25.15
N LYS A 336 -17.93 8.40 24.46
CA LYS A 336 -18.83 7.82 23.47
C LYS A 336 -18.04 7.32 22.26
N PHE A 337 -18.47 6.20 21.66
CA PHE A 337 -17.82 5.64 20.48
C PHE A 337 -17.78 6.65 19.32
N CYS A 338 -18.89 7.38 19.08
CA CYS A 338 -18.98 8.36 17.99
C CYS A 338 -17.90 9.46 18.09
N THR A 339 -17.52 9.91 19.28
CA THR A 339 -16.47 10.93 19.47
C THR A 339 -15.12 10.43 18.97
N TYR A 340 -14.78 9.18 19.28
CA TYR A 340 -13.54 8.56 18.82
C TYR A 340 -13.59 8.20 17.32
N ALA A 341 -14.71 7.62 16.87
CA ALA A 341 -14.88 7.16 15.49
C ALA A 341 -14.87 8.32 14.49
N THR A 342 -15.42 9.49 14.84
CA THR A 342 -15.47 10.67 13.97
C THR A 342 -14.08 11.06 13.49
N TRP A 343 -13.06 10.99 14.36
CA TRP A 343 -11.69 11.32 13.98
C TRP A 343 -11.14 10.34 12.93
N TRP A 344 -11.31 9.02 13.15
CA TRP A 344 -10.84 7.99 12.22
C TRP A 344 -11.55 8.02 10.87
N ILE A 345 -12.87 8.24 10.88
CA ILE A 345 -13.68 8.37 9.66
C ILE A 345 -13.22 9.57 8.86
N ARG A 346 -13.09 10.73 9.52
CA ARG A 346 -12.61 11.96 8.87
C ARG A 346 -11.22 11.78 8.28
N GLN A 347 -10.30 11.22 9.03
CA GLN A 347 -8.93 10.96 8.56
C GLN A 347 -8.91 10.05 7.33
N ALA A 348 -9.70 8.95 7.34
CA ALA A 348 -9.78 8.04 6.22
C ALA A 348 -10.33 8.72 4.96
N ILE A 349 -11.44 9.44 5.08
CA ILE A 349 -12.06 10.17 3.96
C ILE A 349 -11.11 11.25 3.42
N THR A 350 -10.52 12.07 4.29
CA THR A 350 -9.61 13.15 3.88
C THR A 350 -8.39 12.59 3.15
N ARG A 351 -7.84 11.49 3.64
CA ARG A 351 -6.71 10.82 3.00
C ARG A 351 -7.10 10.24 1.64
N ALA A 352 -8.25 9.57 1.54
CA ALA A 352 -8.74 9.03 0.28
C ALA A 352 -8.96 10.14 -0.77
N VAL A 353 -9.54 11.26 -0.36
CA VAL A 353 -9.69 12.45 -1.22
C VAL A 353 -8.32 12.96 -1.69
N ALA A 354 -7.32 13.06 -0.79
CA ALA A 354 -5.98 13.52 -1.18
C ALA A 354 -5.29 12.55 -2.16
N ASP A 355 -5.46 11.25 -1.97
CA ASP A 355 -4.77 10.20 -2.75
C ASP A 355 -5.45 9.86 -4.09
N GLN A 356 -6.78 9.96 -4.18
CA GLN A 356 -7.57 9.37 -5.28
C GLN A 356 -8.42 10.39 -6.07
N SER A 357 -8.59 11.64 -5.58
CA SER A 357 -9.48 12.63 -6.24
C SER A 357 -8.97 13.17 -7.57
N ARG A 358 -7.71 12.92 -7.92
CA ARG A 358 -7.07 13.46 -9.11
C ARG A 358 -6.68 12.36 -10.09
N THR A 359 -6.92 12.56 -11.36
CA THR A 359 -6.49 11.67 -12.45
C THR A 359 -4.96 11.46 -12.42
N ILE A 360 -4.20 12.53 -12.18
CA ILE A 360 -2.75 12.46 -11.95
C ILE A 360 -2.54 12.58 -10.45
N ARG A 361 -2.15 11.47 -9.79
CA ARG A 361 -1.92 11.43 -8.34
C ARG A 361 -0.84 12.41 -7.91
N ILE A 362 -1.13 13.17 -6.86
CA ILE A 362 -0.20 14.09 -6.20
C ILE A 362 0.11 13.58 -4.79
N PRO A 363 1.36 13.61 -4.32
CA PRO A 363 1.71 13.24 -2.94
C PRO A 363 0.97 14.10 -1.91
N VAL A 364 0.58 13.51 -0.77
CA VAL A 364 -0.24 14.16 0.27
C VAL A 364 0.41 15.46 0.78
N HIS A 365 1.72 15.48 1.03
CA HIS A 365 2.41 16.69 1.48
C HIS A 365 2.33 17.85 0.48
N MET A 366 2.26 17.56 -0.83
CA MET A 366 2.07 18.59 -1.85
C MET A 366 0.63 19.13 -1.85
N VAL A 367 -0.36 18.26 -1.54
CA VAL A 367 -1.75 18.69 -1.37
C VAL A 367 -1.89 19.66 -0.19
N GLU A 368 -1.18 19.40 0.92
CA GLU A 368 -1.13 20.29 2.09
C GLU A 368 -0.49 21.64 1.74
N THR A 369 0.64 21.61 1.03
CA THR A 369 1.30 22.86 0.57
C THR A 369 0.39 23.65 -0.39
N MET A 370 -0.30 22.95 -1.32
CA MET A 370 -1.29 23.58 -2.21
C MET A 370 -2.42 24.27 -1.43
N SER A 371 -2.93 23.61 -0.40
CA SER A 371 -3.96 24.14 0.47
C SER A 371 -3.48 25.39 1.18
N ARG A 372 -2.30 25.34 1.80
CA ARG A 372 -1.67 26.48 2.47
C ARG A 372 -1.51 27.67 1.51
N VAL A 373 -0.93 27.45 0.33
CA VAL A 373 -0.73 28.49 -0.69
C VAL A 373 -2.07 29.09 -1.14
N ARG A 374 -3.10 28.26 -1.37
CA ARG A 374 -4.44 28.72 -1.76
C ARG A 374 -5.10 29.57 -0.67
N ASN A 375 -5.04 29.13 0.59
CA ASN A 375 -5.62 29.88 1.71
C ASN A 375 -4.93 31.22 1.91
N VAL A 376 -3.60 31.26 1.82
CA VAL A 376 -2.82 32.51 1.88
C VAL A 376 -3.17 33.43 0.72
N SER A 377 -3.27 32.91 -0.51
CA SER A 377 -3.66 33.66 -1.69
C SER A 377 -5.06 34.30 -1.53
N ARG A 378 -6.04 33.48 -1.01
CA ARG A 378 -7.40 33.96 -0.74
C ARG A 378 -7.43 35.07 0.34
N ALA A 379 -6.66 34.91 1.40
CA ALA A 379 -6.52 35.91 2.46
C ALA A 379 -5.86 37.22 1.96
N LEU A 380 -4.85 37.11 1.09
CA LEU A 380 -4.22 38.24 0.45
C LEU A 380 -5.17 38.96 -0.51
N LEU A 381 -5.96 38.20 -1.30
CA LEU A 381 -7.00 38.77 -2.19
C LEU A 381 -8.00 39.62 -1.40
N GLN A 382 -8.48 39.09 -0.24
CA GLN A 382 -9.40 39.86 0.64
C GLN A 382 -8.76 41.14 1.22
N ARG A 383 -7.46 41.09 1.51
CA ARG A 383 -6.75 42.28 2.08
C ARG A 383 -6.35 43.31 1.04
N LEU A 384 -5.93 42.87 -0.14
CA LEU A 384 -5.38 43.74 -1.19
C LEU A 384 -6.46 44.21 -2.18
N GLY A 385 -7.60 43.54 -2.26
CA GLY A 385 -8.64 43.79 -3.26
C GLY A 385 -8.24 43.47 -4.71
N ARG A 386 -7.06 42.82 -4.91
CA ARG A 386 -6.54 42.36 -6.20
C ARG A 386 -5.91 40.99 -6.07
N GLU A 387 -5.76 40.27 -7.17
CA GLU A 387 -5.02 39.04 -7.19
C GLU A 387 -3.57 39.25 -6.73
N PRO A 388 -3.08 38.47 -5.74
CA PRO A 388 -1.72 38.57 -5.26
C PRO A 388 -0.72 38.00 -6.29
N THR A 389 0.46 38.63 -6.36
CA THR A 389 1.56 38.08 -7.18
C THR A 389 2.11 36.78 -6.58
N ILE A 390 2.79 35.97 -7.41
CA ILE A 390 3.41 34.73 -6.95
C ILE A 390 4.43 35.00 -5.83
N GLU A 391 5.15 36.12 -5.92
CA GLU A 391 6.15 36.53 -4.92
C GLU A 391 5.50 36.91 -3.59
N GLU A 392 4.40 37.66 -3.63
CA GLU A 392 3.63 38.04 -2.44
C GLU A 392 3.03 36.78 -1.76
N THR A 393 2.50 35.86 -2.56
CA THR A 393 1.94 34.61 -2.08
C THR A 393 3.03 33.70 -1.47
N ALA A 394 4.18 33.57 -2.13
CA ALA A 394 5.32 32.77 -1.64
C ALA A 394 5.85 33.31 -0.31
N LYS A 395 6.00 34.66 -0.21
CA LYS A 395 6.46 35.31 1.01
C LYS A 395 5.49 35.13 2.18
N ALA A 396 4.19 35.21 1.92
CA ALA A 396 3.17 35.05 2.95
C ALA A 396 2.93 33.56 3.32
N ALA A 397 3.20 32.61 2.41
CA ALA A 397 3.11 31.18 2.64
C ALA A 397 4.40 30.57 3.21
N GLU A 398 5.45 31.39 3.41
CA GLU A 398 6.77 30.95 3.90
C GLU A 398 7.41 29.86 3.04
N CYS A 399 7.26 29.94 1.71
CA CYS A 399 7.84 29.03 0.75
C CYS A 399 8.68 29.75 -0.30
N SER A 400 9.52 29.01 -1.04
CA SER A 400 10.30 29.60 -2.14
C SER A 400 9.38 29.96 -3.31
N VAL A 401 9.77 31.01 -4.08
CA VAL A 401 9.01 31.44 -5.27
C VAL A 401 8.87 30.31 -6.29
N ASP A 402 9.91 29.52 -6.47
CA ASP A 402 9.90 28.37 -7.39
C ASP A 402 8.99 27.23 -6.92
N GLU A 403 8.90 27.03 -5.61
CA GLU A 403 7.96 26.08 -5.01
C GLU A 403 6.52 26.55 -5.19
N ALA A 404 6.23 27.82 -4.91
CA ALA A 404 4.90 28.39 -5.14
C ALA A 404 4.48 28.29 -6.61
N ARG A 405 5.39 28.54 -7.56
CA ARG A 405 5.14 28.40 -9.00
C ARG A 405 4.83 26.95 -9.38
N ARG A 406 5.61 25.98 -8.88
CA ARG A 406 5.36 24.55 -9.10
C ARG A 406 4.02 24.11 -8.53
N VAL A 407 3.69 24.54 -7.31
CA VAL A 407 2.42 24.24 -6.65
C VAL A 407 1.23 24.77 -7.44
N LEU A 408 1.30 26.02 -7.93
CA LEU A 408 0.24 26.60 -8.76
C LEU A 408 0.08 25.88 -10.10
N ALA A 409 1.18 25.44 -10.72
CA ALA A 409 1.13 24.64 -11.95
C ALA A 409 0.47 23.26 -11.71
N MET A 410 0.78 22.59 -10.59
CA MET A 410 0.17 21.30 -10.20
C MET A 410 -1.30 21.44 -9.79
N SER A 411 -1.78 22.64 -9.44
CA SER A 411 -3.17 22.84 -9.03
C SER A 411 -4.17 22.68 -10.17
N ARG A 412 -3.73 22.73 -11.41
CA ARG A 412 -4.57 22.59 -12.61
C ARG A 412 -5.09 21.16 -12.75
N TYR A 413 -6.32 21.05 -13.25
CA TYR A 413 -6.95 19.77 -13.59
C TYR A 413 -6.79 19.48 -15.08
N PRO A 414 -6.58 18.22 -15.49
CA PRO A 414 -6.65 17.84 -16.90
C PRO A 414 -8.07 18.02 -17.42
N ILE A 415 -8.18 18.46 -18.67
CA ILE A 415 -9.44 18.63 -19.38
C ILE A 415 -9.65 17.41 -20.28
N SER A 416 -10.89 16.91 -20.37
CA SER A 416 -11.22 15.81 -21.28
C SER A 416 -11.08 16.25 -22.74
N LEU A 417 -10.44 15.41 -23.54
CA LEU A 417 -10.35 15.61 -24.99
C LEU A 417 -11.70 15.41 -25.71
N ASP A 418 -12.58 14.60 -25.14
CA ASP A 418 -13.92 14.34 -25.67
C ASP A 418 -14.94 15.43 -25.32
N ARG A 419 -14.48 16.51 -24.68
CA ARG A 419 -15.37 17.62 -24.35
C ARG A 419 -15.82 18.31 -25.64
N PRO A 420 -17.16 18.47 -25.88
CA PRO A 420 -17.67 19.17 -27.05
C PRO A 420 -17.27 20.65 -27.02
N VAL A 421 -16.94 21.20 -28.17
CA VAL A 421 -16.57 22.61 -28.37
C VAL A 421 -17.71 23.33 -29.10
N GLY A 422 -18.35 24.29 -28.41
CA GLY A 422 -19.50 25.01 -28.95
C GLY A 422 -20.81 24.22 -28.86
N ASN A 423 -21.77 24.54 -29.74
CA ASN A 423 -23.11 23.93 -29.76
C ASN A 423 -23.24 22.73 -30.74
N SER A 424 -22.16 22.30 -31.36
CA SER A 424 -22.13 21.16 -32.27
C SER A 424 -21.67 19.90 -31.54
N GLU A 425 -22.45 18.82 -31.61
CA GLU A 425 -22.12 17.52 -31.00
C GLU A 425 -20.93 16.81 -31.69
N ASP A 426 -20.57 17.24 -32.92
CA ASP A 426 -19.55 16.59 -33.76
C ASP A 426 -18.12 17.12 -33.57
N SER A 427 -17.93 18.21 -32.80
CA SER A 427 -16.63 18.83 -32.62
C SER A 427 -16.10 18.63 -31.19
N HIS A 428 -15.02 17.90 -31.04
CA HIS A 428 -14.38 17.64 -29.75
C HIS A 428 -13.12 18.49 -29.54
N PHE A 429 -12.78 18.76 -28.29
CA PHE A 429 -11.57 19.53 -27.95
C PHE A 429 -10.28 18.85 -28.47
N GLY A 430 -10.28 17.53 -28.58
CA GLY A 430 -9.19 16.75 -29.16
C GLY A 430 -8.88 17.10 -30.61
N ASP A 431 -9.92 17.46 -31.41
CA ASP A 431 -9.77 17.79 -32.83
C ASP A 431 -9.02 19.10 -33.07
N LEU A 432 -8.96 19.97 -32.05
CA LEU A 432 -8.25 21.25 -32.10
C LEU A 432 -6.77 21.13 -31.78
N LEU A 433 -6.30 19.99 -31.29
CA LEU A 433 -4.91 19.81 -30.91
C LEU A 433 -4.07 19.41 -32.13
N PRO A 434 -3.00 20.17 -32.46
CA PRO A 434 -2.09 19.80 -33.52
C PRO A 434 -1.30 18.53 -33.13
N ASP A 435 -1.16 17.60 -34.06
CA ASP A 435 -0.24 16.49 -33.91
C ASP A 435 1.21 16.97 -34.05
N SER A 436 1.88 17.15 -32.90
CA SER A 436 3.29 17.57 -32.85
C SER A 436 4.27 16.48 -33.30
N GLY A 437 3.81 15.24 -33.43
CA GLY A 437 4.60 14.11 -33.93
C GLY A 437 4.53 13.94 -35.44
N ALA A 438 3.57 14.56 -36.11
CA ALA A 438 3.44 14.50 -37.56
C ALA A 438 4.55 15.33 -38.23
N GLU A 439 5.35 14.67 -39.05
CA GLU A 439 6.35 15.37 -39.87
C GLU A 439 5.64 16.26 -40.90
N SER A 440 6.06 17.52 -40.96
CA SER A 440 5.54 18.44 -41.98
C SER A 440 5.80 17.89 -43.39
N PRO A 441 4.77 17.82 -44.27
CA PRO A 441 4.96 17.37 -45.66
C PRO A 441 6.05 18.13 -46.39
N ALA A 442 6.25 19.41 -46.06
CA ALA A 442 7.33 20.22 -46.62
C ALA A 442 8.72 19.73 -46.21
N ILE A 443 8.89 19.31 -44.92
CA ILE A 443 10.14 18.74 -44.42
C ILE A 443 10.41 17.39 -45.10
N GLY A 444 9.38 16.54 -45.21
CA GLY A 444 9.46 15.25 -45.93
C GLY A 444 9.86 15.42 -47.39
N ALA A 445 9.23 16.37 -48.09
CA ALA A 445 9.58 16.70 -49.47
C ALA A 445 11.02 17.25 -49.62
N ALA A 446 11.44 18.12 -48.68
CA ALA A 446 12.80 18.65 -48.65
C ALA A 446 13.86 17.54 -48.44
N GLN A 447 13.58 16.59 -47.56
CA GLN A 447 14.45 15.42 -47.31
C GLN A 447 14.55 14.50 -48.55
N GLU A 448 13.44 14.27 -49.26
CA GLU A 448 13.44 13.48 -50.49
C GLU A 448 14.22 14.17 -51.62
N MET A 449 14.04 15.49 -51.75
CA MET A 449 14.83 16.30 -52.70
C MET A 449 16.32 16.25 -52.33
N LEU A 450 16.68 16.38 -51.05
CA LEU A 450 18.06 16.27 -50.57
C LEU A 450 18.66 14.89 -50.90
N ARG A 451 17.91 13.80 -50.64
CA ARG A 451 18.33 12.43 -51.01
C ARG A 451 18.61 12.30 -52.49
N THR A 452 17.71 12.84 -53.32
CA THR A 452 17.84 12.81 -54.76
C THR A 452 19.08 13.59 -55.21
N ARG A 453 19.33 14.80 -54.68
CA ARG A 453 20.51 15.62 -54.96
C ARG A 453 21.79 14.95 -54.51
N ILE A 454 21.84 14.41 -53.29
CA ILE A 454 23.00 13.62 -52.82
C ILE A 454 23.30 12.48 -53.79
N THR A 455 22.27 11.75 -54.21
CA THR A 455 22.46 10.64 -55.18
C THR A 455 22.99 11.13 -56.52
N GLN A 456 22.57 12.31 -57.02
CA GLN A 456 23.08 12.92 -58.25
C GLN A 456 24.55 13.32 -58.09
N VAL A 457 24.91 14.00 -56.99
CA VAL A 457 26.29 14.42 -56.71
C VAL A 457 27.21 13.23 -56.53
N LEU A 458 26.75 12.15 -55.89
CA LEU A 458 27.51 10.92 -55.75
C LEU A 458 27.76 10.20 -57.10
N LYS A 459 26.89 10.37 -58.12
CA LYS A 459 27.14 9.84 -59.48
C LYS A 459 28.35 10.45 -60.14
N THR A 460 28.79 11.64 -59.76
CA THR A 460 30.01 12.31 -60.28
C THR A 460 31.31 11.73 -59.76
N LEU A 461 31.27 10.85 -58.76
CA LEU A 461 32.41 10.13 -58.21
C LEU A 461 32.63 8.80 -58.96
N SER A 462 33.88 8.27 -58.90
CA SER A 462 34.15 6.92 -59.39
C SER A 462 33.32 5.88 -58.65
N TYR A 463 33.03 4.75 -59.25
CA TYR A 463 32.21 3.67 -58.67
C TYR A 463 32.70 3.28 -57.26
N ARG A 464 34.02 3.10 -57.08
CA ARG A 464 34.60 2.73 -55.79
C ARG A 464 34.46 3.82 -54.73
N GLU A 465 34.70 5.07 -55.09
CA GLU A 465 34.56 6.22 -54.17
C GLU A 465 33.09 6.37 -53.73
N ARG A 466 32.11 6.21 -54.62
CA ARG A 466 30.69 6.31 -54.37
C ARG A 466 30.21 5.23 -53.41
N GLU A 467 30.53 3.98 -53.66
CA GLU A 467 30.07 2.88 -52.81
C GLU A 467 30.71 2.91 -51.42
N ILE A 468 31.97 3.32 -51.32
CA ILE A 468 32.63 3.52 -50.02
C ILE A 468 31.91 4.62 -49.21
N ILE A 469 31.58 5.76 -49.84
CA ILE A 469 30.83 6.84 -49.18
C ILE A 469 29.44 6.37 -48.76
N LYS A 470 28.69 5.69 -49.63
CA LYS A 470 27.38 5.16 -49.31
C LYS A 470 27.39 4.25 -48.07
N LEU A 471 28.30 3.29 -48.01
CA LEU A 471 28.43 2.36 -46.89
C LEU A 471 28.90 3.07 -45.61
N ARG A 472 29.84 4.01 -45.71
CA ARG A 472 30.35 4.75 -44.55
C ARG A 472 29.31 5.63 -43.89
N TYR A 473 28.50 6.31 -44.70
CA TYR A 473 27.49 7.26 -44.20
C TYR A 473 26.06 6.71 -44.20
N GLY A 474 25.89 5.43 -44.48
CA GLY A 474 24.57 4.79 -44.43
C GLY A 474 23.56 5.30 -45.47
N LEU A 475 24.05 5.81 -46.62
CA LEU A 475 23.18 6.41 -47.65
C LEU A 475 22.45 5.36 -48.51
N GLY A 476 22.72 4.07 -48.32
CA GLY A 476 22.04 2.95 -49.00
C GLY A 476 21.07 2.26 -48.03
N ASP A 477 21.60 1.52 -47.09
CA ASP A 477 20.90 0.59 -46.22
C ASP A 477 20.53 1.24 -44.86
N GLY A 478 20.87 2.51 -44.66
CA GLY A 478 20.69 3.21 -43.38
C GLY A 478 21.72 2.83 -42.30
N TYR A 479 22.59 1.87 -42.56
CA TYR A 479 23.62 1.42 -41.62
C TYR A 479 25.01 2.00 -41.96
N SER A 480 25.67 2.62 -40.98
CA SER A 480 27.01 3.19 -41.14
C SER A 480 28.10 2.16 -40.80
N TYR A 481 28.79 1.68 -41.81
CA TYR A 481 29.86 0.68 -41.66
C TYR A 481 31.17 1.31 -41.17
N THR A 482 31.93 0.56 -40.40
CA THR A 482 33.27 0.97 -39.94
C THR A 482 34.31 0.87 -41.10
N LEU A 483 35.45 1.57 -40.96
CA LEU A 483 36.53 1.51 -41.97
C LEU A 483 37.07 0.09 -42.18
N GLU A 484 37.04 -0.75 -41.16
CA GLU A 484 37.49 -2.15 -41.23
C GLU A 484 36.48 -3.01 -41.99
N GLU A 485 35.21 -2.90 -41.71
CA GLU A 485 34.15 -3.64 -42.40
C GLU A 485 34.10 -3.30 -43.89
N VAL A 486 34.19 -2.00 -44.22
CA VAL A 486 34.30 -1.57 -45.63
C VAL A 486 35.59 -2.09 -46.26
N GLY A 487 36.70 -2.12 -45.52
CA GLY A 487 37.94 -2.72 -45.95
C GLY A 487 37.80 -4.20 -46.28
N HIS A 488 37.06 -4.96 -45.48
CA HIS A 488 36.76 -6.38 -45.75
C HIS A 488 35.91 -6.56 -47.02
N ILE A 489 34.88 -5.72 -47.21
CA ILE A 489 33.97 -5.79 -48.37
C ILE A 489 34.76 -5.54 -49.67
N PHE A 490 35.63 -4.53 -49.72
CA PHE A 490 36.40 -4.16 -50.90
C PHE A 490 37.76 -4.87 -51.00
N LYS A 491 38.11 -5.74 -50.05
CA LYS A 491 39.41 -6.46 -49.95
C LYS A 491 40.62 -5.50 -49.98
N VAL A 492 40.53 -4.43 -49.18
CA VAL A 492 41.57 -3.37 -49.11
C VAL A 492 41.86 -3.05 -47.64
N THR A 493 43.07 -2.56 -47.36
CA THR A 493 43.45 -2.18 -46.00
C THR A 493 42.62 -0.98 -45.47
N ARG A 494 42.38 -0.93 -44.16
CA ARG A 494 41.68 0.16 -43.45
C ARG A 494 42.19 1.54 -43.83
N GLU A 495 43.53 1.69 -43.89
CA GLU A 495 44.16 2.98 -44.23
C GLU A 495 43.89 3.39 -45.68
N ARG A 496 43.82 2.42 -46.59
CA ARG A 496 43.48 2.70 -47.99
C ARG A 496 42.03 3.16 -48.14
N ILE A 497 41.11 2.60 -47.39
CA ILE A 497 39.72 3.08 -47.35
C ILE A 497 39.66 4.53 -46.83
N ARG A 498 40.39 4.85 -45.73
CA ARG A 498 40.49 6.20 -45.20
C ARG A 498 41.00 7.23 -46.20
N GLN A 499 42.04 6.82 -47.01
CA GLN A 499 42.60 7.66 -48.09
C GLN A 499 41.57 7.90 -49.20
N ILE A 500 40.84 6.85 -49.61
CA ILE A 500 39.80 6.97 -50.65
C ILE A 500 38.63 7.85 -50.13
N GLU A 501 38.20 7.65 -48.91
CA GLU A 501 37.18 8.48 -48.27
C GLU A 501 37.59 9.96 -48.24
N ALA A 502 38.78 10.27 -47.72
CA ALA A 502 39.31 11.63 -47.69
C ALA A 502 39.42 12.27 -49.08
N LYS A 503 39.82 11.48 -50.08
CA LYS A 503 39.90 11.96 -51.49
C LYS A 503 38.50 12.21 -52.06
N ALA A 504 37.52 11.34 -51.76
CA ALA A 504 36.14 11.48 -52.20
C ALA A 504 35.49 12.71 -51.57
N VAL A 505 35.64 12.92 -50.26
CA VAL A 505 35.12 14.08 -49.54
C VAL A 505 35.74 15.39 -50.09
N ARG A 506 37.07 15.44 -50.33
CA ARG A 506 37.72 16.60 -50.97
C ARG A 506 37.15 16.92 -52.36
N LYS A 507 36.84 15.86 -53.15
CA LYS A 507 36.18 16.05 -54.44
C LYS A 507 34.75 16.59 -54.32
N LEU A 508 34.02 16.21 -53.29
CA LEU A 508 32.67 16.72 -53.01
C LEU A 508 32.70 18.16 -52.53
N GLN A 509 33.74 18.57 -51.80
CA GLN A 509 33.96 19.94 -51.32
C GLN A 509 34.29 20.95 -52.40
N GLN A 510 34.54 20.51 -53.63
CA GLN A 510 34.81 21.43 -54.74
C GLN A 510 33.59 22.33 -55.01
N PRO A 511 33.78 23.65 -55.24
CA PRO A 511 32.69 24.61 -55.38
C PRO A 511 31.59 24.22 -56.37
N SER A 512 31.96 23.63 -57.48
CA SER A 512 31.06 23.15 -58.53
C SER A 512 30.09 22.02 -58.09
N ARG A 513 30.41 21.31 -57.00
CA ARG A 513 29.61 20.21 -56.46
C ARG A 513 28.93 20.59 -55.14
N SER A 514 29.59 21.40 -54.34
CA SER A 514 29.03 21.88 -53.08
C SER A 514 27.88 22.87 -53.28
N GLN A 515 27.90 23.64 -54.36
CA GLN A 515 26.80 24.55 -54.74
C GLN A 515 25.47 23.80 -54.94
N GLU A 516 25.48 22.57 -55.45
CA GLU A 516 24.25 21.78 -55.62
C GLU A 516 23.58 21.37 -54.29
N LEU A 517 24.32 21.39 -53.18
CA LEU A 517 23.88 21.04 -51.85
C LEU A 517 23.71 22.26 -50.92
N SER A 518 24.16 23.43 -51.31
CA SER A 518 24.17 24.63 -50.47
C SER A 518 22.76 25.08 -50.07
N GLY A 519 21.74 24.88 -50.90
CA GLY A 519 20.36 25.24 -50.60
C GLY A 519 19.65 24.37 -49.58
N PHE A 520 20.31 23.36 -48.99
CA PHE A 520 19.77 22.46 -47.97
C PHE A 520 20.51 22.57 -46.63
N LEU A 521 21.40 23.54 -46.46
CA LEU A 521 22.25 23.71 -45.28
C LEU A 521 21.72 24.76 -44.28
N ASP A 522 20.58 25.38 -44.56
CA ASP A 522 19.95 26.41 -43.72
C ASP A 522 18.91 25.78 -42.76
#